data_fc131db3faa9b629da5daae3dfa58d52
#
_entry.id   fc131db3faa9b629da5daae3dfa58d52
#
_cell.length_a   1.000
_cell.length_b   1.000
_cell.length_c   1.000
_cell.angle_alpha   90.00
_cell.angle_beta   90.00
_cell.angle_gamma   90.00
#
_symmetry.space_group_name_H-M   'P 1'
#
loop_
_entity.id
_entity.type
_entity.pdbx_description
1 polymer ?
#
loop_
_entity_poly.entity_id
_entity_poly.type
_entity_poly.pdbx_seq_one_letter_code
_entity_poly.pdbx_strand_id
1 'polypeptide(L)'
;MADAATEAARRQAATVTAEEVARQLHDDREERYGRLRESVLPLLRGIGEGTLSPAEPDVQRRAALEAARLRRLFAEESDVVDLLAVELGSLVDVVEQRGIEVQFSATGNRTVPSPATRTALVDAVAPALLAARRFARVTVSTAGTGVLVSVVSDVGVDDAGLADAGLADAAPDMSPEISTVVVGTEQQTWVEVRWTPSAS
;
A
#
# COMPACT_ATOMS: atom_id res chain seq x y z
N MET A 1 -42.67 -27.15 -12.10
CA MET A 1 -42.18 -26.45 -13.29
C MET A 1 -41.76 -25.02 -13.01
N ALA A 2 -42.40 -24.29 -12.11
CA ALA A 2 -42.02 -22.92 -11.75
C ALA A 2 -40.61 -22.83 -11.06
N ASP A 3 -40.28 -23.81 -10.23
CA ASP A 3 -39.01 -23.82 -9.49
C ASP A 3 -37.79 -23.99 -10.41
N ALA A 4 -37.89 -24.83 -11.44
CA ALA A 4 -36.82 -25.04 -12.40
C ALA A 4 -36.52 -23.79 -13.25
N ALA A 5 -37.56 -23.04 -13.61
CA ALA A 5 -37.42 -21.78 -14.35
C ALA A 5 -36.79 -20.68 -13.49
N THR A 6 -37.17 -20.62 -12.21
CA THR A 6 -36.61 -19.66 -11.25
C THR A 6 -35.13 -19.95 -10.98
N GLU A 7 -34.76 -21.24 -10.85
CA GLU A 7 -33.38 -21.65 -10.66
C GLU A 7 -32.52 -21.39 -11.89
N ALA A 8 -33.03 -21.61 -13.09
CA ALA A 8 -32.35 -21.28 -14.34
C ALA A 8 -32.10 -19.77 -14.46
N ALA A 9 -33.12 -18.95 -14.14
CA ALA A 9 -32.97 -17.49 -14.14
C ALA A 9 -31.91 -16.99 -13.12
N ARG A 10 -31.84 -17.57 -11.92
CA ARG A 10 -30.84 -17.24 -10.92
C ARG A 10 -29.42 -17.59 -11.40
N ARG A 11 -29.23 -18.76 -12.00
CA ARG A 11 -27.94 -19.16 -12.57
C ARG A 11 -27.52 -18.22 -13.70
N GLN A 12 -28.44 -17.86 -14.57
CA GLN A 12 -28.17 -16.95 -15.67
C GLN A 12 -27.79 -15.55 -15.15
N ALA A 13 -28.52 -15.02 -14.14
CA ALA A 13 -28.18 -13.76 -13.48
C ALA A 13 -26.78 -13.80 -12.83
N ALA A 14 -26.44 -14.90 -12.14
CA ALA A 14 -25.14 -15.08 -11.54
C ALA A 14 -24.01 -15.12 -12.59
N THR A 15 -24.23 -15.77 -13.74
CA THR A 15 -23.26 -15.81 -14.85
C THR A 15 -23.04 -14.43 -15.45
N VAL A 16 -24.10 -13.68 -15.72
CA VAL A 16 -24.01 -12.31 -16.25
C VAL A 16 -23.26 -11.39 -15.28
N THR A 17 -23.55 -11.50 -13.97
CA THR A 17 -22.83 -10.71 -12.95
C THR A 17 -21.34 -11.08 -12.89
N ALA A 18 -21.02 -12.37 -12.97
CA ALA A 18 -19.63 -12.83 -12.97
C ALA A 18 -18.87 -12.36 -14.22
N GLU A 19 -19.50 -12.40 -15.39
CA GLU A 19 -18.92 -11.89 -16.64
C GLU A 19 -18.68 -10.38 -16.60
N GLU A 20 -19.62 -9.62 -16.00
CA GLU A 20 -19.48 -8.17 -15.84
C GLU A 20 -18.34 -7.82 -14.90
N VAL A 21 -18.24 -8.50 -13.73
CA VAL A 21 -17.13 -8.34 -12.80
C VAL A 21 -15.79 -8.69 -13.45
N ALA A 22 -15.74 -9.80 -14.22
CA ALA A 22 -14.51 -10.21 -14.92
C ALA A 22 -14.10 -9.16 -15.97
N ARG A 23 -15.07 -8.56 -16.68
CA ARG A 23 -14.81 -7.49 -17.65
C ARG A 23 -14.27 -6.24 -16.95
N GLN A 24 -14.90 -5.78 -15.87
CA GLN A 24 -14.44 -4.64 -15.10
C GLN A 24 -13.01 -4.84 -14.58
N LEU A 25 -12.70 -6.03 -14.04
CA LEU A 25 -11.35 -6.36 -13.60
C LEU A 25 -10.33 -6.35 -14.75
N HIS A 26 -10.74 -6.76 -15.94
CA HIS A 26 -9.89 -6.73 -17.13
C HIS A 26 -9.64 -5.28 -17.59
N ASP A 27 -10.68 -4.47 -17.67
CA ASP A 27 -10.60 -3.05 -18.06
C ASP A 27 -9.73 -2.26 -17.05
N ASP A 28 -9.91 -2.49 -15.77
CA ASP A 28 -9.09 -1.87 -14.70
C ASP A 28 -7.60 -2.27 -14.80
N ARG A 29 -7.32 -3.52 -15.18
CA ARG A 29 -5.95 -3.97 -15.44
C ARG A 29 -5.36 -3.29 -16.67
N GLU A 30 -6.10 -3.25 -17.79
CA GLU A 30 -5.64 -2.59 -19.01
C GLU A 30 -5.36 -1.09 -18.78
N GLU A 31 -6.22 -0.40 -18.04
CA GLU A 31 -6.01 1.00 -17.69
C GLU A 31 -4.76 1.21 -16.83
N ARG A 32 -4.53 0.34 -15.83
CA ARG A 32 -3.32 0.37 -15.00
C ARG A 32 -2.05 0.11 -15.80
N TYR A 33 -2.06 -0.89 -16.67
CA TYR A 33 -0.93 -1.17 -17.57
C TYR A 33 -0.73 -0.05 -18.60
N GLY A 34 -1.81 0.58 -19.07
CA GLY A 34 -1.76 1.75 -19.95
C GLY A 34 -1.02 2.91 -19.31
N ARG A 35 -1.42 3.30 -18.11
CA ARG A 35 -0.77 4.38 -17.34
C ARG A 35 0.71 4.10 -17.08
N LEU A 36 1.04 2.86 -16.75
CA LEU A 36 2.41 2.44 -16.53
C LEU A 36 3.26 2.51 -17.82
N ARG A 37 2.68 2.08 -18.96
CA ARG A 37 3.32 2.19 -20.25
C ARG A 37 3.60 3.65 -20.62
N GLU A 38 2.69 4.55 -20.32
CA GLU A 38 2.84 5.99 -20.59
C GLU A 38 3.95 6.63 -19.75
N SER A 39 4.19 6.18 -18.53
CA SER A 39 5.23 6.75 -17.65
C SER A 39 6.60 6.10 -17.86
N VAL A 40 6.67 4.78 -18.03
CA VAL A 40 7.93 4.02 -18.09
C VAL A 40 8.55 4.03 -19.50
N LEU A 41 7.74 3.87 -20.56
CA LEU A 41 8.28 3.80 -21.93
C LEU A 41 9.06 5.02 -22.36
N PRO A 42 8.65 6.28 -22.08
CA PRO A 42 9.44 7.44 -22.43
C PRO A 42 10.81 7.47 -21.74
N LEU A 43 10.85 7.04 -20.47
CA LEU A 43 12.07 6.95 -19.69
C LEU A 43 13.04 5.93 -20.30
N LEU A 44 12.55 4.71 -20.58
CA LEU A 44 13.36 3.64 -21.19
C LEU A 44 13.84 4.01 -22.59
N ARG A 45 12.98 4.64 -23.40
CA ARG A 45 13.37 5.14 -24.72
C ARG A 45 14.45 6.21 -24.63
N GLY A 46 14.26 7.20 -23.76
CA GLY A 46 15.23 8.28 -23.58
C GLY A 46 16.61 7.76 -23.17
N ILE A 47 16.66 6.74 -22.31
CA ILE A 47 17.90 6.06 -21.93
C ILE A 47 18.47 5.26 -23.11
N GLY A 48 17.64 4.49 -23.82
CA GLY A 48 18.07 3.65 -24.95
C GLY A 48 18.54 4.46 -26.17
N GLU A 49 17.97 5.63 -26.40
CA GLU A 49 18.35 6.57 -27.48
C GLU A 49 19.49 7.53 -27.05
N GLY A 50 19.94 7.45 -25.79
CA GLY A 50 21.02 8.29 -25.26
C GLY A 50 20.60 9.75 -25.02
N THR A 51 19.31 10.08 -25.08
CA THR A 51 18.78 11.43 -24.78
C THR A 51 18.66 11.69 -23.28
N LEU A 52 18.61 10.63 -22.46
CA LEU A 52 18.64 10.68 -21.00
C LEU A 52 19.84 9.86 -20.50
N SER A 53 20.67 10.48 -19.66
CA SER A 53 21.79 9.79 -19.05
C SER A 53 21.35 9.05 -17.79
N PRO A 54 21.57 7.71 -17.68
CA PRO A 54 21.24 6.96 -16.47
C PRO A 54 22.10 7.38 -15.25
N ALA A 55 23.16 8.16 -15.46
CA ALA A 55 23.97 8.69 -14.37
C ALA A 55 23.41 10.01 -13.79
N GLU A 56 22.43 10.62 -14.44
CA GLU A 56 21.81 11.85 -13.94
C GLU A 56 20.92 11.55 -12.71
N PRO A 57 21.07 12.29 -11.60
CA PRO A 57 20.30 12.06 -10.39
C PRO A 57 18.78 12.13 -10.59
N ASP A 58 18.31 12.98 -11.50
CA ASP A 58 16.88 13.14 -11.81
C ASP A 58 16.34 11.91 -12.56
N VAL A 59 17.13 11.36 -13.48
CA VAL A 59 16.78 10.13 -14.22
C VAL A 59 16.75 8.95 -13.27
N GLN A 60 17.72 8.86 -12.36
CA GLN A 60 17.77 7.81 -11.33
C GLN A 60 16.57 7.87 -10.40
N ARG A 61 16.21 9.07 -9.90
CA ARG A 61 15.01 9.24 -9.06
C ARG A 61 13.74 8.81 -9.79
N ARG A 62 13.58 9.23 -11.03
CA ARG A 62 12.43 8.87 -11.87
C ARG A 62 12.36 7.36 -12.09
N ALA A 63 13.48 6.73 -12.40
CA ALA A 63 13.56 5.28 -12.56
C ALA A 63 13.21 4.52 -11.27
N ALA A 64 13.67 5.01 -10.12
CA ALA A 64 13.38 4.42 -8.82
C ALA A 64 11.87 4.52 -8.49
N LEU A 65 11.24 5.67 -8.74
CA LEU A 65 9.79 5.85 -8.57
C LEU A 65 8.97 4.90 -9.44
N GLU A 66 9.30 4.82 -10.74
CA GLU A 66 8.59 3.92 -11.65
C GLU A 66 8.82 2.44 -11.30
N ALA A 67 10.03 2.07 -10.85
CA ALA A 67 10.30 0.72 -10.36
C ALA A 67 9.53 0.39 -9.09
N ALA A 68 9.33 1.36 -8.18
CA ALA A 68 8.51 1.19 -7.00
C ALA A 68 7.02 0.97 -7.35
N ARG A 69 6.49 1.77 -8.30
CA ARG A 69 5.13 1.61 -8.84
C ARG A 69 4.91 0.25 -9.49
N LEU A 70 5.87 -0.22 -10.29
CA LEU A 70 5.83 -1.56 -10.89
C LEU A 70 5.75 -2.65 -9.84
N ARG A 71 6.59 -2.58 -8.80
CA ARG A 71 6.58 -3.58 -7.71
C ARG A 71 5.24 -3.63 -7.00
N ARG A 72 4.58 -2.48 -6.77
CA ARG A 72 3.23 -2.45 -6.19
C ARG A 72 2.21 -3.11 -7.11
N LEU A 73 2.24 -2.77 -8.39
CA LEU A 73 1.32 -3.34 -9.37
C LEU A 73 1.36 -4.87 -9.38
N PHE A 74 2.56 -5.46 -9.35
CA PHE A 74 2.73 -6.92 -9.28
C PHE A 74 2.38 -7.51 -7.91
N ALA A 75 2.52 -6.75 -6.82
CA ALA A 75 2.09 -7.21 -5.50
C ALA A 75 0.55 -7.27 -5.38
N GLU A 76 -0.18 -6.45 -6.12
CA GLU A 76 -1.65 -6.42 -6.17
C GLU A 76 -2.27 -7.58 -6.97
N GLU A 77 -1.49 -8.30 -7.77
CA GLU A 77 -1.96 -9.48 -8.55
C GLU A 77 -2.21 -10.75 -7.71
N SER A 78 -1.97 -10.68 -6.39
CA SER A 78 -2.36 -11.77 -5.48
C SER A 78 -3.88 -11.87 -5.39
N ASP A 79 -4.43 -13.08 -5.55
CA ASP A 79 -5.88 -13.41 -5.71
C ASP A 79 -6.83 -12.92 -4.59
N VAL A 80 -6.34 -12.25 -3.56
CA VAL A 80 -7.13 -11.62 -2.50
C VAL A 80 -6.82 -10.14 -2.48
N VAL A 81 -7.82 -9.31 -2.77
CA VAL A 81 -7.71 -7.85 -2.64
C VAL A 81 -7.39 -7.50 -1.19
N ASP A 82 -6.15 -7.16 -0.94
CA ASP A 82 -5.71 -6.68 0.36
C ASP A 82 -6.09 -5.20 0.51
N LEU A 83 -7.27 -4.97 1.07
CA LEU A 83 -7.82 -3.63 1.24
C LEU A 83 -6.90 -2.71 2.06
N LEU A 84 -6.15 -3.25 3.02
CA LEU A 84 -5.16 -2.46 3.77
C LEU A 84 -4.00 -2.04 2.86
N ALA A 85 -3.51 -2.95 2.01
CA ALA A 85 -2.46 -2.61 1.04
C ALA A 85 -2.93 -1.55 0.03
N VAL A 86 -4.20 -1.58 -0.37
CA VAL A 86 -4.81 -0.55 -1.24
C VAL A 86 -4.88 0.80 -0.53
N GLU A 87 -5.34 0.85 0.71
CA GLU A 87 -5.44 2.09 1.50
C GLU A 87 -4.04 2.69 1.75
N LEU A 88 -3.05 1.88 2.14
CA LEU A 88 -1.66 2.31 2.30
C LEU A 88 -1.03 2.72 0.96
N GLY A 89 -1.35 2.02 -0.13
CA GLY A 89 -0.91 2.36 -1.48
C GLY A 89 -1.37 3.74 -1.90
N SER A 90 -2.61 4.11 -1.59
CA SER A 90 -3.14 5.46 -1.85
C SER A 90 -2.37 6.55 -1.09
N LEU A 91 -1.98 6.28 0.16
CA LEU A 91 -1.14 7.19 0.94
C LEU A 91 0.29 7.28 0.35
N VAL A 92 0.86 6.15 -0.08
CA VAL A 92 2.15 6.10 -0.76
C VAL A 92 2.13 6.93 -2.04
N ASP A 93 1.06 6.84 -2.85
CA ASP A 93 0.92 7.64 -4.07
C ASP A 93 0.97 9.15 -3.80
N VAL A 94 0.34 9.62 -2.71
CA VAL A 94 0.38 11.03 -2.28
C VAL A 94 1.82 11.46 -1.97
N VAL A 95 2.59 10.60 -1.29
CA VAL A 95 3.98 10.89 -0.92
C VAL A 95 4.90 10.86 -2.15
N GLU A 96 4.71 9.90 -3.05
CA GLU A 96 5.48 9.82 -4.30
C GLU A 96 5.21 10.99 -5.25
N GLN A 97 3.99 11.55 -5.27
CA GLN A 97 3.68 12.76 -6.04
C GLN A 97 4.51 13.97 -5.59
N ARG A 98 5.02 13.97 -4.36
CA ARG A 98 5.96 14.97 -3.83
C ARG A 98 7.41 14.72 -4.23
N GLY A 99 7.69 13.67 -5.02
CA GLY A 99 9.02 13.28 -5.47
C GLY A 99 9.81 12.45 -4.47
N ILE A 100 9.15 11.86 -3.47
CA ILE A 100 9.76 11.02 -2.44
C ILE A 100 9.76 9.57 -2.93
N GLU A 101 10.91 8.90 -2.85
CA GLU A 101 11.01 7.49 -3.18
C GLU A 101 10.39 6.63 -2.06
N VAL A 102 9.36 5.83 -2.37
CA VAL A 102 8.75 4.93 -1.40
C VAL A 102 8.91 3.48 -1.84
N GLN A 103 9.54 2.66 -0.98
CA GLN A 103 9.58 1.22 -1.14
C GLN A 103 8.37 0.61 -0.43
N PHE A 104 7.38 0.15 -1.17
CA PHE A 104 6.21 -0.54 -0.62
C PHE A 104 6.33 -2.05 -0.85
N SER A 105 6.11 -2.83 0.21
CA SER A 105 6.00 -4.29 0.12
C SER A 105 4.86 -4.81 1.00
N ALA A 106 4.06 -5.72 0.44
CA ALA A 106 2.99 -6.39 1.16
C ALA A 106 3.15 -7.91 0.96
N THR A 107 3.28 -8.65 2.04
CA THR A 107 3.56 -10.09 2.00
C THR A 107 2.68 -10.88 2.99
N GLY A 108 2.42 -12.13 2.65
CA GLY A 108 1.67 -13.08 3.49
C GLY A 108 0.16 -13.08 3.22
N ASN A 109 -0.47 -14.21 3.57
CA ASN A 109 -1.93 -14.34 3.56
C ASN A 109 -2.47 -13.82 4.90
N ARG A 110 -3.23 -12.73 4.88
CA ARG A 110 -3.64 -11.99 6.08
C ARG A 110 -5.13 -12.13 6.33
N THR A 111 -5.50 -12.17 7.62
CA THR A 111 -6.87 -11.91 8.03
C THR A 111 -7.20 -10.45 7.67
N VAL A 112 -8.33 -10.23 7.00
CA VAL A 112 -8.76 -8.89 6.61
C VAL A 112 -9.25 -8.13 7.84
N PRO A 113 -8.59 -7.04 8.26
CA PRO A 113 -9.05 -6.23 9.38
C PRO A 113 -10.39 -5.54 9.05
N SER A 114 -11.15 -5.19 10.11
CA SER A 114 -12.36 -4.39 9.94
C SER A 114 -12.03 -3.00 9.32
N PRO A 115 -12.99 -2.32 8.68
CA PRO A 115 -12.74 -0.98 8.16
C PRO A 115 -12.17 -0.01 9.21
N ALA A 116 -12.72 -0.02 10.43
CA ALA A 116 -12.24 0.84 11.53
C ALA A 116 -10.80 0.49 11.92
N THR A 117 -10.47 -0.81 11.99
CA THR A 117 -9.10 -1.28 12.28
C THR A 117 -8.13 -0.86 11.17
N ARG A 118 -8.51 -0.96 9.89
CA ARG A 118 -7.66 -0.52 8.78
C ARG A 118 -7.37 0.97 8.85
N THR A 119 -8.40 1.80 9.06
CA THR A 119 -8.23 3.24 9.24
C THR A 119 -7.25 3.53 10.39
N ALA A 120 -7.40 2.89 11.54
CA ALA A 120 -6.50 3.08 12.68
C ALA A 120 -5.04 2.66 12.36
N LEU A 121 -4.84 1.58 11.60
CA LEU A 121 -3.50 1.15 11.16
C LEU A 121 -2.86 2.17 10.21
N VAL A 122 -3.63 2.71 9.27
CA VAL A 122 -3.16 3.74 8.33
C VAL A 122 -2.85 5.03 9.06
N ASP A 123 -3.74 5.50 9.93
CA ASP A 123 -3.58 6.74 10.69
C ASP A 123 -2.34 6.71 11.60
N ALA A 124 -2.06 5.56 12.19
CA ALA A 124 -0.89 5.39 13.05
C ALA A 124 0.46 5.50 12.32
N VAL A 125 0.53 5.12 11.04
CA VAL A 125 1.78 5.18 10.25
C VAL A 125 1.86 6.43 9.35
N ALA A 126 0.74 7.07 9.08
CA ALA A 126 0.64 8.22 8.18
C ALA A 126 1.61 9.37 8.53
N PRO A 127 1.77 9.79 9.81
CA PRO A 127 2.67 10.87 10.16
C PRO A 127 4.11 10.62 9.72
N ALA A 128 4.65 9.41 9.99
CA ALA A 128 6.01 9.04 9.62
C ALA A 128 6.19 9.03 8.10
N LEU A 129 5.18 8.56 7.35
CA LEU A 129 5.24 8.48 5.90
C LEU A 129 5.10 9.85 5.25
N LEU A 130 4.16 10.69 5.74
CA LEU A 130 3.93 12.03 5.21
C LEU A 130 5.06 13.01 5.52
N ALA A 131 5.81 12.79 6.61
CA ALA A 131 6.96 13.60 6.98
C ALA A 131 8.22 13.28 6.17
N ALA A 132 8.28 12.13 5.48
CA ALA A 132 9.44 11.74 4.69
C ALA A 132 9.87 12.83 3.70
N ARG A 133 11.19 12.97 3.51
CA ARG A 133 11.80 14.03 2.67
C ARG A 133 12.34 13.51 1.35
N ARG A 134 12.96 12.34 1.33
CA ARG A 134 13.58 11.74 0.15
C ARG A 134 13.22 10.27 -0.01
N PHE A 135 13.10 9.56 1.13
CA PHE A 135 12.93 8.12 1.13
C PHE A 135 12.01 7.67 2.27
N ALA A 136 11.14 6.70 1.96
CA ALA A 136 10.44 5.93 2.96
C ALA A 136 10.34 4.46 2.54
N ARG A 137 10.16 3.58 3.52
CA ARG A 137 9.85 2.16 3.29
C ARG A 137 8.62 1.77 4.09
N VAL A 138 7.64 1.19 3.41
CA VAL A 138 6.43 0.64 4.01
C VAL A 138 6.42 -0.87 3.81
N THR A 139 6.25 -1.60 4.89
CA THR A 139 6.16 -3.06 4.86
C THR A 139 4.88 -3.51 5.56
N VAL A 140 4.07 -4.32 4.89
CA VAL A 140 2.89 -4.97 5.45
C VAL A 140 3.15 -6.47 5.47
N SER A 141 3.03 -7.08 6.63
CA SER A 141 3.29 -8.53 6.79
C SER A 141 2.29 -9.18 7.75
N THR A 142 2.29 -10.51 7.75
CA THR A 142 1.52 -11.28 8.70
C THR A 142 2.24 -11.35 10.04
N ALA A 143 1.53 -11.16 11.15
CA ALA A 143 2.02 -11.36 12.51
C ALA A 143 1.10 -12.37 13.21
N GLY A 144 1.41 -13.67 13.12
CA GLY A 144 0.51 -14.72 13.55
C GLY A 144 -0.80 -14.70 12.75
N THR A 145 -1.94 -14.50 13.44
CA THR A 145 -3.26 -14.31 12.84
C THR A 145 -3.56 -12.85 12.49
N GLY A 146 -2.68 -11.91 12.89
CA GLY A 146 -2.87 -10.48 12.74
C GLY A 146 -2.04 -9.88 11.61
N VAL A 147 -1.91 -8.57 11.66
CA VAL A 147 -1.20 -7.74 10.67
C VAL A 147 -0.13 -6.90 11.37
N LEU A 148 1.01 -6.77 10.73
CA LEU A 148 2.08 -5.88 11.09
C LEU A 148 2.31 -4.87 9.95
N VAL A 149 2.22 -3.59 10.27
CA VAL A 149 2.58 -2.50 9.36
C VAL A 149 3.81 -1.81 9.92
N SER A 150 4.86 -1.68 9.11
CA SER A 150 6.08 -0.99 9.50
C SER A 150 6.39 0.11 8.48
N VAL A 151 6.72 1.30 8.98
CA VAL A 151 7.18 2.43 8.17
C VAL A 151 8.53 2.89 8.69
N VAL A 152 9.48 3.03 7.77
CA VAL A 152 10.77 3.67 8.01
C VAL A 152 10.85 4.90 7.12
N SER A 153 11.20 6.05 7.68
CA SER A 153 11.39 7.30 6.93
C SER A 153 12.71 7.97 7.25
N ASP A 154 13.21 8.79 6.34
CA ASP A 154 14.46 9.56 6.45
C ASP A 154 14.28 10.89 7.20
N VAL A 155 13.43 10.90 8.21
CA VAL A 155 13.09 12.06 9.03
C VAL A 155 13.19 11.69 10.49
N GLY A 156 13.72 12.61 11.31
CA GLY A 156 13.80 12.41 12.75
C GLY A 156 12.42 12.31 13.41
N VAL A 157 12.36 11.65 14.55
CA VAL A 157 11.11 11.39 15.27
C VAL A 157 10.39 12.69 15.69
N ASP A 158 11.14 13.73 16.03
CA ASP A 158 10.59 15.05 16.40
C ASP A 158 9.95 15.75 15.17
N ASP A 159 10.64 15.72 14.03
CA ASP A 159 10.19 16.29 12.76
C ASP A 159 8.97 15.53 12.17
N ALA A 160 8.84 14.24 12.51
CA ALA A 160 7.69 13.42 12.13
C ALA A 160 6.46 13.67 13.03
N GLY A 161 6.59 14.47 14.10
CA GLY A 161 5.54 14.73 15.05
C GLY A 161 5.18 13.51 15.93
N LEU A 162 6.12 12.58 16.08
CA LEU A 162 5.93 11.31 16.79
C LEU A 162 6.73 11.23 18.11
N ALA A 163 7.38 12.33 18.52
CA ALA A 163 8.21 12.36 19.72
C ALA A 163 7.46 11.91 20.98
N ASP A 164 6.20 12.32 21.12
CA ASP A 164 5.35 11.96 22.25
C ASP A 164 4.67 10.58 22.10
N ALA A 165 4.65 10.02 20.89
CA ALA A 165 4.04 8.71 20.63
C ALA A 165 4.96 7.54 20.99
N GLY A 166 6.27 7.76 21.08
CA GLY A 166 7.30 6.72 21.27
C GLY A 166 7.36 6.11 22.67
N LEU A 167 6.68 6.68 23.66
CA LEU A 167 6.61 6.21 25.07
C LEU A 167 5.19 5.99 25.57
N ALA A 168 4.18 6.27 24.76
CA ALA A 168 2.81 6.00 25.09
C ALA A 168 2.52 4.50 24.85
N ASP A 169 2.50 3.75 25.92
CA ASP A 169 1.56 2.64 26.06
C ASP A 169 0.24 3.09 25.41
N ALA A 170 -0.18 2.36 24.38
CA ALA A 170 -1.34 2.57 23.52
C ALA A 170 -2.19 3.81 23.88
N ALA A 171 -2.34 4.75 22.94
CA ALA A 171 -3.31 5.81 23.10
C ALA A 171 -4.62 5.22 23.66
N PRO A 172 -5.20 5.81 24.73
CA PRO A 172 -6.30 5.19 25.46
C PRO A 172 -7.59 4.95 24.64
N ASP A 173 -7.61 5.42 23.40
CA ASP A 173 -8.73 5.26 22.46
C ASP A 173 -8.49 4.20 21.37
N MET A 174 -7.31 3.56 21.33
CA MET A 174 -7.08 2.45 20.39
C MET A 174 -7.63 1.15 20.96
N SER A 175 -8.35 0.39 20.14
CA SER A 175 -8.82 -0.95 20.49
C SER A 175 -7.67 -1.75 21.12
N PRO A 176 -7.89 -2.56 22.17
CA PRO A 176 -6.86 -3.34 22.85
C PRO A 176 -6.11 -4.31 21.92
N GLU A 177 -6.56 -4.40 20.69
CA GLU A 177 -6.01 -5.24 19.62
C GLU A 177 -4.89 -4.57 18.81
N ILE A 178 -4.67 -3.24 18.95
CA ILE A 178 -3.66 -2.49 18.18
C ILE A 178 -2.58 -1.98 19.13
N SER A 179 -1.33 -2.29 18.81
CA SER A 179 -0.16 -1.77 19.50
C SER A 179 0.75 -1.03 18.52
N THR A 180 1.30 0.11 18.97
CA THR A 180 2.21 0.93 18.17
C THR A 180 3.54 1.06 18.91
N VAL A 181 4.63 0.89 18.16
CA VAL A 181 6.00 1.14 18.62
C VAL A 181 6.62 2.18 17.71
N VAL A 182 7.18 3.23 18.31
CA VAL A 182 7.94 4.25 17.59
C VAL A 182 9.36 4.25 18.09
N VAL A 183 10.32 4.13 17.19
CA VAL A 183 11.76 4.22 17.48
C VAL A 183 12.36 5.21 16.50
N GLY A 184 13.14 6.14 16.98
CA GLY A 184 13.74 7.13 16.10
C GLY A 184 15.04 7.70 16.61
N THR A 185 15.74 8.35 15.68
CA THR A 185 16.93 9.17 15.89
C THR A 185 16.62 10.57 15.36
N GLU A 186 17.61 11.46 15.39
CA GLU A 186 17.48 12.79 14.76
C GLU A 186 17.30 12.74 13.21
N GLN A 187 17.60 11.61 12.57
CA GLN A 187 17.65 11.49 11.10
C GLN A 187 16.71 10.43 10.54
N GLN A 188 16.16 9.57 11.38
CA GLN A 188 15.35 8.44 10.93
C GLN A 188 14.28 8.09 11.95
N THR A 189 13.09 7.77 11.47
CA THR A 189 11.97 7.28 12.27
C THR A 189 11.54 5.91 11.77
N TRP A 190 11.30 5.00 12.70
CA TRP A 190 10.67 3.71 12.48
C TRP A 190 9.41 3.63 13.31
N VAL A 191 8.29 3.37 12.65
CA VAL A 191 6.99 3.12 13.27
C VAL A 191 6.57 1.71 12.95
N GLU A 192 6.22 0.95 13.95
CA GLU A 192 5.63 -0.38 13.81
C GLU A 192 4.26 -0.42 14.48
N VAL A 193 3.24 -0.82 13.74
CA VAL A 193 1.88 -0.97 14.22
C VAL A 193 1.46 -2.41 14.03
N ARG A 194 1.05 -3.06 15.11
CA ARG A 194 0.58 -4.43 15.12
C ARG A 194 -0.88 -4.50 15.50
N TRP A 195 -1.65 -5.19 14.71
CA TRP A 195 -3.00 -5.59 15.06
C TRP A 195 -3.06 -7.10 15.26
N THR A 196 -3.73 -7.52 16.33
CA THR A 196 -4.00 -8.94 16.62
C THR A 196 -5.50 -9.09 16.83
N PRO A 197 -6.20 -9.93 16.04
CA PRO A 197 -7.63 -10.15 16.21
C PRO A 197 -7.91 -10.76 17.59
N SER A 198 -8.98 -10.32 18.24
CA SER A 198 -9.49 -10.96 19.47
C SER A 198 -9.81 -12.42 19.19
N ALA A 199 -9.39 -13.30 20.08
CA ALA A 199 -9.81 -14.69 20.04
C ALA A 199 -11.34 -14.74 20.31
N SER A 200 -12.12 -15.17 19.31
CA SER A 200 -13.56 -15.43 19.46
C SER A 200 -13.82 -16.73 20.18
#